data_d2aedbfc1c8a1e993427cbdb239a379f
#
_entry.id   d2aedbfc1c8a1e993427cbdb239a379f
#
_cell.length_a   1.000
_cell.length_b   1.000
_cell.length_c   1.000
_cell.angle_alpha   90.00
_cell.angle_beta   90.00
_cell.angle_gamma   90.00
#
_symmetry.space_group_name_H-M   'P 1'
#
loop_
_entity.id
_entity.type
_entity.pdbx_description
1 polymer ?
#
loop_
_entity_poly.entity_id
_entity_poly.type
_entity_poly.pdbx_seq_one_letter_code
_entity_poly.pdbx_strand_id
1 'polypeptide(L)'
;MVQIKEIPLNKIKRPLYRQNDLDKVKELMISIQEFGLQEPIEVLEVEGEYYGFSGCHRYEACQHLGHQTILAKVRRAPKSVLRLHLA
;
A
#
# COMPACT_ATOMS: atom_id res chain seq x y z
N MET A 1 -14.53 3.30 -10.52
CA MET A 1 -15.12 3.33 -9.18
C MET A 1 -14.06 3.00 -8.15
N VAL A 2 -14.06 3.72 -7.04
CA VAL A 2 -13.08 3.55 -5.97
C VAL A 2 -13.71 2.78 -4.82
N GLN A 3 -13.00 1.76 -4.32
CA GLN A 3 -13.45 0.97 -3.18
C GLN A 3 -12.37 0.96 -2.09
N ILE A 4 -12.80 1.08 -0.83
CA ILE A 4 -11.88 0.96 0.30
C ILE A 4 -12.09 -0.42 0.89
N LYS A 5 -11.03 -1.24 0.90
CA LYS A 5 -11.09 -2.60 1.42
C LYS A 5 -9.73 -3.07 1.91
N GLU A 6 -9.73 -4.11 2.71
CA GLU A 6 -8.50 -4.73 3.18
C GLU A 6 -7.95 -5.68 2.13
N ILE A 7 -6.67 -5.52 1.83
CA ILE A 7 -5.96 -6.34 0.83
C ILE A 7 -4.82 -7.06 1.55
N PRO A 8 -4.63 -8.37 1.30
CA PRO A 8 -3.46 -9.06 1.84
C PRO A 8 -2.17 -8.39 1.36
N LEU A 9 -1.25 -8.13 2.30
CA LEU A 9 0.02 -7.46 1.97
C LEU A 9 0.79 -8.19 0.88
N ASN A 10 0.78 -9.53 0.92
CA ASN A 10 1.51 -10.33 -0.05
C ASN A 10 0.89 -10.34 -1.45
N LYS A 11 -0.29 -9.77 -1.61
CA LYS A 11 -0.95 -9.66 -2.92
C LYS A 11 -0.75 -8.30 -3.57
N ILE A 12 -0.10 -7.37 -2.89
CA ILE A 12 0.17 -6.04 -3.43
C ILE A 12 1.56 -6.05 -4.04
N LYS A 13 1.63 -5.84 -5.35
CA LYS A 13 2.90 -5.74 -6.06
C LYS A 13 3.47 -4.34 -5.91
N ARG A 14 4.77 -4.26 -5.67
CA ARG A 14 5.48 -2.99 -5.48
C ARG A 14 6.54 -2.84 -6.56
N PRO A 15 6.15 -2.47 -7.80
CA PRO A 15 7.08 -2.43 -8.92
C PRO A 15 8.14 -1.35 -8.80
N LEU A 16 7.87 -0.29 -8.03
CA LEU A 16 8.84 0.77 -7.78
C LEU A 16 9.28 0.66 -6.32
N TYR A 17 10.43 0.03 -6.11
CA TYR A 17 11.00 -0.09 -4.78
C TYR A 17 11.71 1.20 -4.40
N ARG A 18 11.44 1.69 -3.20
CA ARG A 18 12.14 2.84 -2.63
C ARG A 18 12.58 2.48 -1.23
N GLN A 19 13.77 2.98 -0.86
CA GLN A 19 14.22 2.86 0.50
C GLN A 19 13.47 3.88 1.35
N ASN A 20 12.76 3.40 2.37
CA ASN A 20 11.99 4.26 3.24
C ASN A 20 12.86 4.83 4.37
N ASP A 21 12.43 5.97 4.90
CA ASP A 21 13.03 6.56 6.09
C ASP A 21 12.60 5.72 7.31
N LEU A 22 13.58 5.07 7.93
CA LEU A 22 13.32 4.17 9.06
C LEU A 22 12.69 4.88 10.26
N ASP A 23 13.04 6.14 10.50
CA ASP A 23 12.45 6.90 11.60
C ASP A 23 10.96 7.14 11.36
N LYS A 24 10.58 7.46 10.13
CA LYS A 24 9.17 7.62 9.77
C LYS A 24 8.41 6.32 9.87
N VAL A 25 9.04 5.21 9.48
CA VAL A 25 8.43 3.89 9.60
C VAL A 25 8.16 3.58 11.07
N LYS A 26 9.12 3.84 11.95
CA LYS A 26 8.96 3.60 13.40
C LYS A 26 7.85 4.45 13.99
N GLU A 27 7.78 5.72 13.63
CA GLU A 27 6.71 6.61 14.09
C GLU A 27 5.34 6.10 13.64
N LEU A 28 5.24 5.67 12.40
CA LEU A 28 4.00 5.09 11.88
C LEU A 28 3.63 3.79 12.59
N MET A 29 4.61 2.96 12.90
CA MET A 29 4.34 1.72 13.65
C MET A 29 3.70 2.02 14.99
N ILE A 30 4.23 3.01 15.72
CA ILE A 30 3.68 3.41 17.01
C ILE A 30 2.24 3.91 16.84
N SER A 31 2.03 4.78 15.86
CA SER A 31 0.70 5.35 15.60
C SER A 31 -0.30 4.26 15.21
N ILE A 32 0.11 3.33 14.37
CA ILE A 32 -0.76 2.25 13.91
C ILE A 32 -1.13 1.32 15.07
N GLN A 33 -0.18 1.05 15.97
CA GLN A 33 -0.46 0.23 17.14
C GLN A 33 -1.47 0.87 18.09
N GLU A 34 -1.39 2.20 18.24
CA GLU A 34 -2.28 2.91 19.16
C GLU A 34 -3.65 3.21 18.58
N PHE A 35 -3.70 3.61 17.31
CA PHE A 35 -4.92 4.15 16.70
C PHE A 35 -5.41 3.37 15.49
N GLY A 36 -4.66 2.38 15.05
CA GLY A 36 -4.93 1.70 13.78
C GLY A 36 -4.45 2.52 12.59
N LEU A 37 -4.59 1.98 11.39
CA LEU A 37 -4.22 2.68 10.16
C LEU A 37 -5.27 3.72 9.86
N GLN A 38 -4.90 5.01 9.99
CA GLN A 38 -5.82 6.13 9.85
C GLN A 38 -6.24 6.38 8.40
N GLU A 39 -5.30 6.19 7.46
CA GLU A 39 -5.55 6.45 6.05
C GLU A 39 -5.21 5.22 5.22
N PRO A 40 -6.08 4.85 4.27
CA PRO A 40 -5.76 3.73 3.38
C PRO A 40 -4.63 4.11 2.41
N ILE A 41 -3.86 3.12 2.02
CA ILE A 41 -2.89 3.31 0.94
C ILE A 41 -3.63 3.25 -0.40
N GLU A 42 -3.06 3.83 -1.45
CA GLU A 42 -3.65 3.78 -2.78
C GLU A 42 -3.11 2.59 -3.55
N VAL A 43 -4.02 1.85 -4.16
CA VAL A 43 -3.70 0.64 -4.91
C VAL A 43 -4.45 0.66 -6.24
N LEU A 44 -3.76 0.30 -7.31
CA LEU A 44 -4.38 0.12 -8.62
C LEU A 44 -4.68 -1.36 -8.84
N GLU A 45 -5.90 -1.65 -9.24
CA GLU A 45 -6.27 -3.00 -9.67
C GLU A 45 -6.22 -3.06 -11.19
N VAL A 46 -5.30 -3.87 -11.72
CA VAL A 46 -5.09 -4.03 -13.16
C VAL A 46 -5.17 -5.51 -13.48
N GLU A 47 -6.15 -5.88 -14.29
CA GLU A 47 -6.35 -7.28 -14.72
C GLU A 47 -6.40 -8.26 -13.54
N GLY A 48 -7.08 -7.86 -12.47
CA GLY A 48 -7.25 -8.70 -11.29
C GLY A 48 -6.07 -8.71 -10.32
N GLU A 49 -5.03 -7.93 -10.60
CA GLU A 49 -3.86 -7.85 -9.74
C GLU A 49 -3.75 -6.48 -9.12
N TYR A 50 -3.14 -6.41 -7.93
CA TYR A 50 -3.02 -5.18 -7.16
C TYR A 50 -1.60 -4.62 -7.23
N TYR A 51 -1.49 -3.32 -7.51
CA TYR A 51 -0.22 -2.62 -7.61
C TYR A 51 -0.21 -1.41 -6.70
N GLY A 52 0.75 -1.33 -5.79
CA GLY A 52 0.89 -0.20 -4.88
C GLY A 52 2.06 0.68 -5.26
N PHE A 53 1.78 1.95 -5.55
CA PHE A 53 2.81 2.93 -5.93
C PHE A 53 3.03 4.00 -4.86
N SER A 54 2.14 4.11 -3.90
CA SER A 54 2.23 5.08 -2.82
C SER A 54 2.07 4.39 -1.48
N GLY A 55 2.25 5.15 -0.40
CA GLY A 55 2.10 4.62 0.93
C GLY A 55 3.19 3.65 1.35
N CYS A 56 4.42 3.83 0.82
CA CYS A 56 5.53 2.93 1.08
C CYS A 56 5.84 2.80 2.58
N HIS A 57 5.82 3.91 3.31
CA HIS A 57 6.10 3.89 4.74
C HIS A 57 5.03 3.15 5.52
N ARG A 58 3.76 3.34 5.15
CA ARG A 58 2.64 2.65 5.80
C ARG A 58 2.67 1.16 5.50
N TYR A 59 2.97 0.80 4.28
CA TYR A 59 3.09 -0.60 3.88
C TYR A 59 4.18 -1.30 4.70
N GLU A 60 5.35 -0.69 4.77
CA GLU A 60 6.47 -1.26 5.52
C GLU A 60 6.16 -1.32 7.01
N ALA A 61 5.53 -0.28 7.58
CA ALA A 61 5.14 -0.29 8.98
C ALA A 61 4.20 -1.46 9.29
N CYS A 62 3.21 -1.71 8.44
CA CYS A 62 2.30 -2.83 8.62
C CYS A 62 3.01 -4.17 8.50
N GLN A 63 3.99 -4.29 7.60
CA GLN A 63 4.80 -5.50 7.49
C GLN A 63 5.57 -5.77 8.77
N HIS A 64 6.23 -4.75 9.32
CA HIS A 64 7.00 -4.89 10.56
C HIS A 64 6.13 -5.23 11.76
N LEU A 65 4.89 -4.76 11.77
CA LEU A 65 3.94 -5.06 12.84
C LEU A 65 3.32 -6.45 12.70
N GLY A 66 3.60 -7.16 11.62
CA GLY A 66 3.07 -8.50 11.39
C GLY A 66 1.63 -8.54 10.91
N HIS A 67 1.11 -7.44 10.37
CA HIS A 67 -0.22 -7.40 9.79
C HIS A 67 -0.28 -8.26 8.53
N GLN A 68 -1.38 -8.98 8.36
CA GLN A 68 -1.58 -9.80 7.15
C GLN A 68 -2.26 -9.01 6.05
N THR A 69 -3.06 -8.02 6.41
CA THR A 69 -3.77 -7.18 5.46
C THR A 69 -3.51 -5.71 5.74
N ILE A 70 -3.80 -4.87 4.74
CA ILE A 70 -3.69 -3.42 4.88
C ILE A 70 -4.93 -2.78 4.25
N LEU A 71 -5.42 -1.72 4.87
CA LEU A 71 -6.54 -0.97 4.32
C LEU A 71 -6.08 -0.22 3.08
N ALA A 72 -6.77 -0.43 1.96
CA ALA A 72 -6.39 0.13 0.68
C ALA A 72 -7.57 0.76 -0.03
N LYS A 73 -7.30 1.90 -0.65
CA LYS A 73 -8.23 2.56 -1.56
C LYS A 73 -7.94 2.03 -2.95
N VAL A 74 -8.79 1.14 -3.43
CA VAL A 74 -8.56 0.42 -4.67
C VAL A 74 -9.25 1.12 -5.82
N ARG A 75 -8.51 1.42 -6.86
CA ARG A 75 -9.02 1.99 -8.09
C ARG A 75 -8.72 1.04 -9.24
N ARG A 76 -9.74 0.72 -10.02
CA ARG A 76 -9.56 -0.11 -11.20
C ARG A 76 -8.96 0.73 -12.32
N ALA A 77 -7.94 0.19 -13.00
CA ALA A 77 -7.24 0.92 -14.05
C ALA A 77 -6.84 -0.02 -15.18
N PRO A 78 -6.75 0.50 -16.43
CA PRO A 78 -6.25 -0.29 -17.54
C PRO A 78 -4.73 -0.44 -17.47
N LYS A 79 -4.21 -1.39 -18.22
CA LYS A 79 -2.77 -1.69 -18.26
C LYS A 79 -1.93 -0.48 -18.70
N SER A 80 -2.49 0.40 -19.51
CA SER A 80 -1.81 1.61 -19.97
C SER A 80 -1.45 2.55 -18.81
N VAL A 81 -2.29 2.61 -17.77
CA VAL A 81 -2.01 3.43 -16.59
C VAL A 81 -0.82 2.87 -15.83
N LEU A 82 -0.72 1.55 -15.75
CA LEU A 82 0.42 0.90 -15.09
C LEU A 82 1.73 1.30 -15.75
N ARG A 83 1.76 1.33 -17.08
CA ARG A 83 2.96 1.75 -17.83
C ARG A 83 3.38 3.17 -17.50
N LEU A 84 2.42 4.08 -17.33
CA LEU A 84 2.71 5.47 -16.97
C LEU A 84 3.40 5.58 -15.61
N HIS A 85 3.01 4.73 -14.66
CA HIS A 85 3.63 4.73 -13.34
C HIS A 85 5.03 4.12 -13.33
N LEU A 86 5.32 3.25 -14.30
CA LEU A 86 6.62 2.57 -14.41
C LEU A 86 7.62 3.34 -15.28
N ALA A 87 7.14 4.27 -16.08
CA ALA A 87 7.99 5.00 -17.03
C ALA A 87 8.99 5.95 -16.35
#